data_fc4f9e7b4a6be8423b35afe69b8b167f
#
_entry.id   fc4f9e7b4a6be8423b35afe69b8b167f
#
_cell.length_a   1.000
_cell.length_b   1.000
_cell.length_c   1.000
_cell.angle_alpha   90.00
_cell.angle_beta   90.00
_cell.angle_gamma   90.00
#
_symmetry.space_group_name_H-M   'P 1'
#
loop_
_entity.id
_entity.type
_entity.pdbx_description
1 polymer ?
#
loop_
_entity_poly.entity_id
_entity_poly.type
_entity_poly.pdbx_seq_one_letter_code
_entity_poly.pdbx_strand_id
1 'polypeptide(L)' 'MPIIIAMSLIMEKRTARLTLLVDPQKKAAFEKLCEQEDVTSSQKIRQFMRDYIEQALGADWKEQVFNEDETD' A
#
# COMPACT_ATOMS: atom_id res chain seq x y z
N MET A 1 7.81 -22.94 -2.41
CA MET A 1 8.01 -23.04 -1.00
C MET A 1 7.22 -22.02 -0.26
N PRO A 2 6.48 -22.45 0.67
CA PRO A 2 5.68 -21.51 1.48
C PRO A 2 6.53 -20.55 2.28
N ILE A 3 7.77 -20.86 2.43
CA ILE A 3 8.64 -20.01 3.18
C ILE A 3 8.72 -18.63 2.62
N ILE A 4 8.74 -18.54 1.32
CA ILE A 4 8.83 -17.26 0.68
C ILE A 4 7.61 -16.41 0.99
N ILE A 5 6.48 -17.06 1.02
CA ILE A 5 5.25 -16.37 1.30
C ILE A 5 5.25 -15.81 2.70
N ALA A 6 5.76 -16.59 3.62
CA ALA A 6 5.83 -16.14 4.99
C ALA A 6 6.68 -14.89 5.11
N MET A 7 7.75 -14.84 4.38
CA MET A 7 8.61 -13.67 4.41
C MET A 7 7.89 -12.46 3.89
N SER A 8 7.14 -12.63 2.83
CA SER A 8 6.38 -11.51 2.31
C SER A 8 5.44 -10.95 3.35
N LEU A 9 4.81 -11.81 4.08
CA LEU A 9 3.88 -11.36 5.10
C LEU A 9 4.58 -10.59 6.19
N ILE A 10 5.78 -11.01 6.51
CA ILE A 10 6.52 -10.35 7.55
C ILE A 10 6.98 -8.97 7.13
N MET A 11 7.25 -8.82 5.85
CA MET A 11 7.82 -7.59 5.35
C MET A 11 6.89 -6.40 5.52
N GLU A 12 5.61 -6.63 5.57
CA GLU A 12 4.67 -5.55 5.60
C GLU A 12 3.78 -5.62 6.81
N LYS A 13 3.82 -4.59 7.64
CA LYS A 13 2.98 -4.50 8.81
C LYS A 13 1.83 -3.57 8.52
N ARG A 14 0.63 -4.08 8.59
CA ARG A 14 -0.55 -3.28 8.31
C ARG A 14 -1.22 -2.88 9.60
N THR A 15 -0.49 -2.13 10.40
CA THR A 15 -0.97 -1.74 11.70
C THR A 15 -1.41 -0.30 11.78
N ALA A 16 -1.04 0.51 10.83
CA ALA A 16 -1.48 1.90 10.81
C ALA A 16 -2.77 2.01 10.03
N ARG A 17 -3.62 2.92 10.46
CA ARG A 17 -4.91 3.10 9.83
C ARG A 17 -4.99 4.47 9.18
N LEU A 18 -5.58 4.52 8.01
CA LEU A 18 -5.81 5.76 7.30
C LEU A 18 -7.30 5.91 7.09
N THR A 19 -7.86 7.00 7.54
CA THR A 19 -9.28 7.28 7.35
C THR A 19 -9.42 8.55 6.55
N LEU A 20 -10.34 8.53 5.62
CA LEU A 20 -10.45 9.61 4.66
C LEU A 20 -11.90 9.80 4.26
N LEU A 21 -12.34 11.03 4.23
CA LEU A 21 -13.67 11.36 3.75
C LEU A 21 -13.58 11.76 2.30
N VAL A 22 -14.39 11.14 1.47
CA VAL A 22 -14.39 11.44 0.04
C VAL A 22 -15.82 11.60 -0.43
N ASP A 23 -15.96 12.22 -1.57
CA ASP A 23 -17.25 12.38 -2.20
C ASP A 23 -17.86 11.02 -2.49
N PRO A 24 -19.14 10.79 -2.16
CA PRO A 24 -19.75 9.47 -2.38
C PRO A 24 -19.69 9.00 -3.83
N GLN A 25 -19.84 9.91 -4.78
CA GLN A 25 -19.80 9.53 -6.18
C GLN A 25 -18.39 9.11 -6.59
N LYS A 26 -17.39 9.79 -6.07
CA LYS A 26 -16.01 9.41 -6.37
C LYS A 26 -15.68 8.08 -5.74
N LYS A 27 -16.19 7.84 -4.54
CA LYS A 27 -15.94 6.55 -3.90
C LYS A 27 -16.55 5.43 -4.71
N ALA A 28 -17.79 5.61 -5.16
CA ALA A 28 -18.45 4.58 -5.94
C ALA A 28 -17.75 4.32 -7.26
N ALA A 29 -17.33 5.37 -7.93
CA ALA A 29 -16.62 5.20 -9.19
C ALA A 29 -15.29 4.50 -8.99
N PHE A 30 -14.59 4.88 -7.94
CA PHE A 30 -13.32 4.25 -7.64
C PHE A 30 -13.47 2.76 -7.36
N GLU A 31 -14.48 2.41 -6.58
CA GLU A 31 -14.71 1.01 -6.26
C GLU A 31 -15.11 0.21 -7.49
N LYS A 32 -15.88 0.83 -8.37
CA LYS A 32 -16.28 0.14 -9.59
C LYS A 32 -15.08 -0.13 -10.48
N LEU A 33 -14.18 0.84 -10.58
CA LEU A 33 -12.98 0.64 -11.37
C LEU A 33 -12.09 -0.44 -10.76
N CYS A 34 -12.03 -0.49 -9.45
CA CYS A 34 -11.25 -1.52 -8.78
C CYS A 34 -11.83 -2.89 -9.07
N GLU A 35 -13.15 -3.01 -9.09
CA GLU A 35 -13.79 -4.27 -9.44
C GLU A 35 -13.39 -4.72 -10.83
N GLN A 36 -13.35 -3.79 -11.76
CA GLN A 36 -12.97 -4.11 -13.12
C GLN A 36 -11.54 -4.61 -13.21
N GLU A 37 -10.69 -4.14 -12.31
CA GLU A 37 -9.31 -4.58 -12.25
C GLU A 37 -9.12 -5.78 -11.34
N ASP A 38 -10.19 -6.23 -10.72
CA ASP A 38 -10.17 -7.39 -9.84
C ASP A 38 -9.26 -7.15 -8.63
N VAL A 39 -9.35 -5.96 -8.06
CA VAL A 39 -8.64 -5.63 -6.83
C VAL A 39 -9.61 -4.96 -5.89
N THR A 40 -9.27 -4.97 -4.60
CA THR A 40 -10.07 -4.24 -3.62
C THR A 40 -9.64 -2.79 -3.59
N SER A 41 -10.49 -1.92 -3.06
CA SER A 41 -10.11 -0.53 -2.92
C SER A 41 -8.89 -0.39 -2.02
N SER A 42 -8.83 -1.18 -0.97
CA SER A 42 -7.68 -1.11 -0.07
C SER A 42 -6.38 -1.49 -0.78
N GLN A 43 -6.44 -2.53 -1.59
CA GLN A 43 -5.27 -2.93 -2.36
C GLN A 43 -4.84 -1.84 -3.32
N LYS A 44 -5.80 -1.21 -3.97
CA LYS A 44 -5.48 -0.17 -4.94
C LYS A 44 -4.86 1.04 -4.25
N ILE A 45 -5.39 1.40 -3.10
CA ILE A 45 -4.85 2.53 -2.37
C ILE A 45 -3.43 2.24 -1.89
N ARG A 46 -3.21 1.04 -1.38
CA ARG A 46 -1.86 0.67 -0.94
C ARG A 46 -0.88 0.65 -2.10
N GLN A 47 -1.34 0.20 -3.26
CA GLN A 47 -0.51 0.21 -4.45
C GLN A 47 -0.17 1.64 -4.86
N PHE A 48 -1.16 2.51 -4.81
CA PHE A 48 -0.93 3.91 -5.14
C PHE A 48 0.09 4.54 -4.21
N MET A 49 -0.02 4.25 -2.93
CA MET A 49 0.91 4.80 -1.96
C MET A 49 2.33 4.31 -2.24
N ARG A 50 2.48 3.02 -2.50
CA ARG A 50 3.79 2.48 -2.79
C ARG A 50 4.39 3.11 -4.03
N ASP A 51 3.58 3.20 -5.09
CA ASP A 51 4.08 3.75 -6.34
C ASP A 51 4.45 5.21 -6.19
N TYR A 52 3.65 5.95 -5.46
CA TYR A 52 3.91 7.36 -5.26
C TYR A 52 5.19 7.57 -4.45
N ILE A 53 5.36 6.78 -3.41
CA ILE A 53 6.54 6.90 -2.57
C ILE A 53 7.78 6.53 -3.36
N GLU A 54 7.73 5.45 -4.11
CA GLU A 54 8.88 5.02 -4.88
C GLU A 54 9.21 6.02 -5.97
N GLN A 55 8.20 6.63 -6.54
CA GLN A 55 8.42 7.62 -7.57
C GLN A 55 9.10 8.86 -7.00
N ALA A 56 8.74 9.23 -5.80
CA ALA A 56 9.30 10.43 -5.18
C ALA A 56 10.65 10.19 -4.53
N LEU A 57 10.84 9.04 -3.91
CA LEU A 57 12.02 8.78 -3.11
C LEU A 57 12.93 7.70 -3.66
N GLY A 58 12.45 6.89 -4.60
CA GLY A 58 13.23 5.80 -5.12
C GLY A 58 12.89 4.49 -4.43
N ALA A 59 13.37 3.40 -5.00
CA ALA A 59 13.03 2.07 -4.51
C ALA A 59 13.60 1.79 -3.12
N ASP A 60 14.61 2.52 -2.73
CA ASP A 60 15.24 2.32 -1.43
C ASP A 60 14.75 3.33 -0.40
N TRP A 61 13.52 3.78 -0.54
CA TRP A 61 12.99 4.84 0.29
C TRP A 61 13.00 4.48 1.78
N LYS A 62 12.85 3.21 2.09
CA LYS A 62 12.87 2.83 3.50
C LYS A 62 14.19 3.16 4.16
N GLU A 63 15.25 2.96 3.45
CA GLU A 63 16.56 3.28 3.97
C GLU A 63 16.77 4.77 4.08
N GLN A 64 16.18 5.52 3.18
CA GLN A 64 16.31 6.96 3.21
C GLN A 64 15.56 7.58 4.36
N VAL A 65 14.39 7.05 4.67
CA VAL A 65 13.52 7.67 5.66
C VAL A 65 13.63 7.01 7.01
N PHE A 66 13.76 5.70 7.02
CA PHE A 66 13.79 4.94 8.27
C PHE A 66 15.02 4.06 8.34
N ASN A 67 16.16 4.64 8.16
CA ASN A 67 17.32 3.80 7.97
C ASN A 67 17.70 3.00 9.20
N GLU A 68 17.17 3.29 10.36
CA GLU A 68 17.55 2.50 11.51
C GLU A 68 16.40 1.87 12.24
N ASP A 69 15.23 2.36 12.10
CA ASP A 69 14.16 1.86 12.95
C ASP A 69 13.28 0.86 12.30
N GLU A 70 13.48 0.55 11.08
CA GLU A 70 12.68 -0.49 10.48
C GLU A 70 12.99 -1.81 11.10
N THR A 71 13.94 -1.84 11.94
CA THR A 71 14.21 -3.06 12.67
C THR A 71 13.06 -3.50 13.51
N ASP A 72 12.24 -2.59 13.92
CA ASP A 72 11.16 -3.00 14.81
C ASP A 72 10.10 -3.84 14.10
#